data_0d6e97bdd70892e41f6dd08028da7312
#
_entry.id   0d6e97bdd70892e41f6dd08028da7312
#
_cell.length_a   1.000
_cell.length_b   1.000
_cell.length_c   1.000
_cell.angle_alpha   90.00
_cell.angle_beta   90.00
_cell.angle_gamma   90.00
#
_symmetry.space_group_name_H-M   'P 1'
#
loop_
_entity.id
_entity.type
_entity.pdbx_description
1 polymer ?
#
loop_
_entity_poly.entity_id
_entity_poly.type
_entity_poly.pdbx_seq_one_letter_code
_entity_poly.pdbx_strand_id
1 'polypeptide(L)'
;MSRLTIDTPSRADLVMEQLYKDLERRIESSPPGLCPVDLSRAFLELCHAQTCGKCVPCRVGLGQLNHLIRKVLNGNATMETLDTMEQTAKSIMESADCAIGYEAAHMVYKGLIGYRDDYIEHIKNGRCTCTYNQPVPCVSLCPAHVDIPGYVALVGEGRYADAIRLIRKDNPFPTTCGFICEHPCEARCRRNMIDDSINIRGLKRVAADFAGEVEPPKCAPSTGKKIAVLGGGPGGLSAAYYLQLMGHQTTVYEMLPQLGGMLRYGIPNYRLPKEELDHDIQAILDTGVEVRYNERIGDQITIQQLRDEYDAVLISIGASTDKKMGIEGEQAESVVSAVHFLREVGLGNKPNLTGQEVAVIGGGNVSMDAVRTAIRLGAKKVSLIYRRRIADMTAIP
;
A
#
# COMPACT_ATOMS: atom_id res chain seq x y z
N MET A 1 -25.43 45.72 -14.79
CA MET A 1 -25.88 44.35 -14.52
C MET A 1 -24.75 43.40 -14.95
N SER A 2 -24.02 42.83 -14.00
CA SER A 2 -23.00 41.82 -14.33
C SER A 2 -23.74 40.52 -14.70
N ARG A 3 -23.58 40.06 -15.93
CA ARG A 3 -24.03 38.72 -16.34
C ARG A 3 -23.11 37.72 -15.64
N LEU A 4 -23.64 36.98 -14.69
CA LEU A 4 -23.02 35.79 -14.17
C LEU A 4 -22.89 34.78 -15.35
N THR A 5 -21.72 34.62 -15.88
CA THR A 5 -21.38 33.49 -16.76
C THR A 5 -21.24 32.29 -15.87
N ILE A 6 -22.22 31.39 -15.89
CA ILE A 6 -22.11 30.05 -15.30
C ILE A 6 -21.37 29.22 -16.33
N ASP A 7 -20.11 28.92 -16.04
CA ASP A 7 -19.32 27.96 -16.84
C ASP A 7 -19.85 26.54 -16.53
N THR A 8 -20.80 26.09 -17.33
CA THR A 8 -21.22 24.68 -17.29
C THR A 8 -20.31 23.91 -18.24
N PRO A 9 -19.62 22.86 -17.75
CA PRO A 9 -18.76 22.04 -18.62
C PRO A 9 -19.60 21.47 -19.77
N SER A 10 -19.03 21.42 -20.96
CA SER A 10 -19.69 20.83 -22.13
C SER A 10 -19.91 19.33 -21.89
N ARG A 11 -20.89 18.74 -22.62
CA ARG A 11 -21.09 17.27 -22.56
C ARG A 11 -19.79 16.52 -22.92
N ALA A 12 -19.01 17.06 -23.85
CA ALA A 12 -17.73 16.46 -24.24
C ALA A 12 -16.72 16.45 -23.09
N ASP A 13 -16.63 17.54 -22.31
CA ASP A 13 -15.72 17.63 -21.16
C ASP A 13 -16.13 16.65 -20.05
N LEU A 14 -17.43 16.50 -19.77
CA LEU A 14 -17.92 15.52 -18.79
C LEU A 14 -17.63 14.07 -19.23
N VAL A 15 -17.80 13.76 -20.52
CA VAL A 15 -17.45 12.44 -21.06
C VAL A 15 -15.94 12.21 -20.98
N MET A 16 -15.12 13.21 -21.29
CA MET A 16 -13.66 13.08 -21.19
C MET A 16 -13.20 12.86 -19.76
N GLU A 17 -13.77 13.56 -18.78
CA GLU A 17 -13.46 13.34 -17.37
C GLU A 17 -13.76 11.89 -16.95
N GLN A 18 -14.89 11.34 -17.39
CA GLN A 18 -15.23 9.93 -17.13
C GLN A 18 -14.27 8.96 -17.80
N LEU A 19 -13.91 9.20 -19.06
CA LEU A 19 -12.97 8.36 -19.81
C LEU A 19 -11.57 8.35 -19.18
N TYR A 20 -11.10 9.48 -18.66
CA TYR A 20 -9.82 9.53 -17.92
C TYR A 20 -9.90 8.74 -16.61
N LYS A 21 -11.00 8.81 -15.86
CA LYS A 21 -11.22 7.99 -14.66
C LYS A 21 -11.22 6.49 -14.99
N ASP A 22 -11.84 6.10 -16.08
CA ASP A 22 -11.86 4.71 -16.54
C ASP A 22 -10.48 4.23 -16.98
N LEU A 23 -9.70 5.10 -17.65
CA LEU A 23 -8.30 4.81 -17.99
C LEU A 23 -7.42 4.68 -16.75
N GLU A 24 -7.53 5.61 -15.80
CA GLU A 24 -6.80 5.58 -14.53
C GLU A 24 -7.09 4.28 -13.76
N ARG A 25 -8.36 3.91 -13.63
CA ARG A 25 -8.78 2.65 -13.01
C ARG A 25 -8.17 1.43 -13.72
N ARG A 26 -8.11 1.46 -15.06
CA ARG A 26 -7.48 0.39 -15.85
C ARG A 26 -5.97 0.31 -15.60
N ILE A 27 -5.28 1.45 -15.56
CA ILE A 27 -3.85 1.53 -15.26
C ILE A 27 -3.59 0.98 -13.85
N GLU A 28 -4.39 1.40 -12.87
CA GLU A 28 -4.29 0.94 -11.49
C GLU A 28 -4.46 -0.57 -11.34
N SER A 29 -5.35 -1.16 -12.13
CA SER A 29 -5.63 -2.61 -12.10
C SER A 29 -4.67 -3.43 -12.97
N SER A 30 -3.73 -2.78 -13.67
CA SER A 30 -2.79 -3.44 -14.58
C SER A 30 -1.43 -3.66 -13.90
N PRO A 31 -0.66 -4.68 -14.33
CA PRO A 31 0.69 -4.86 -13.80
C PRO A 31 1.58 -3.67 -14.18
N PRO A 32 2.63 -3.38 -13.39
CA PRO A 32 3.68 -2.48 -13.81
C PRO A 32 4.29 -2.90 -15.15
N GLY A 33 4.70 -1.94 -15.97
CA GLY A 33 5.27 -2.24 -17.30
C GLY A 33 4.22 -2.41 -18.39
N LEU A 34 3.12 -1.67 -18.29
CA LEU A 34 2.14 -1.57 -19.38
C LEU A 34 2.82 -1.17 -20.69
N CYS A 35 2.44 -1.85 -21.75
CA CYS A 35 2.83 -1.45 -23.10
C CYS A 35 2.22 -0.08 -23.43
N PRO A 36 3.03 0.97 -23.67
CA PRO A 36 2.50 2.32 -23.96
C PRO A 36 1.74 2.36 -25.27
N VAL A 37 2.07 1.50 -26.23
CA VAL A 37 1.36 1.38 -27.51
C VAL A 37 -0.05 0.83 -27.30
N ASP A 38 -0.20 -0.23 -26.48
CA ASP A 38 -1.52 -0.80 -26.16
C ASP A 38 -2.36 0.14 -25.29
N LEU A 39 -1.72 0.87 -24.37
CA LEU A 39 -2.39 1.89 -23.56
C LEU A 39 -2.98 3.01 -24.44
N SER A 40 -2.18 3.51 -25.39
CA SER A 40 -2.63 4.54 -26.35
C SER A 40 -3.78 4.03 -27.20
N ARG A 41 -3.73 2.77 -27.67
CA ARG A 41 -4.82 2.11 -28.38
C ARG A 41 -6.09 2.00 -27.54
N ALA A 42 -5.96 1.52 -26.31
CA ALA A 42 -7.10 1.31 -25.44
C ALA A 42 -7.87 2.62 -25.16
N PHE A 43 -7.14 3.72 -24.90
CA PHE A 43 -7.77 5.03 -24.70
C PHE A 43 -8.42 5.55 -26.00
N LEU A 44 -7.73 5.41 -27.13
CA LEU A 44 -8.29 5.77 -28.44
C LEU A 44 -9.61 5.04 -28.73
N GLU A 45 -9.71 3.75 -28.43
CA GLU A 45 -10.93 2.95 -28.60
C GLU A 45 -12.06 3.41 -27.67
N LEU A 46 -11.75 3.70 -26.42
CA LEU A 46 -12.72 4.26 -25.46
C LEU A 46 -13.29 5.58 -25.98
N CYS A 47 -12.43 6.50 -26.44
CA CYS A 47 -12.85 7.77 -27.00
C CYS A 47 -13.66 7.58 -28.30
N HIS A 48 -13.21 6.70 -29.20
CA HIS A 48 -13.87 6.43 -30.48
C HIS A 48 -15.31 5.92 -30.28
N ALA A 49 -15.51 5.04 -29.28
CA ALA A 49 -16.85 4.54 -28.92
C ALA A 49 -17.80 5.65 -28.42
N GLN A 50 -17.27 6.76 -27.90
CA GLN A 50 -18.07 7.89 -27.39
C GLN A 50 -18.25 9.03 -28.39
N THR A 51 -17.72 8.89 -29.62
CA THR A 51 -17.84 9.93 -30.66
C THR A 51 -19.28 10.09 -31.11
N CYS A 52 -19.69 11.34 -31.36
CA CYS A 52 -21.01 11.64 -31.95
C CYS A 52 -21.08 11.40 -33.46
N GLY A 53 -19.95 11.11 -34.15
CA GLY A 53 -19.85 10.88 -35.59
C GLY A 53 -20.04 12.11 -36.48
N LYS A 54 -20.19 13.32 -35.90
CA LYS A 54 -20.50 14.56 -36.65
C LYS A 54 -19.34 15.03 -37.53
N CYS A 55 -18.15 15.18 -36.93
CA CYS A 55 -16.99 15.70 -37.68
C CYS A 55 -16.16 14.57 -38.33
N VAL A 56 -15.49 14.92 -39.43
CA VAL A 56 -14.66 13.97 -40.21
C VAL A 56 -13.47 13.44 -39.38
N PRO A 57 -12.76 14.28 -38.61
CA PRO A 57 -11.65 13.80 -37.76
C PRO A 57 -12.02 12.62 -36.83
N CYS A 58 -13.17 12.69 -36.17
CA CYS A 58 -13.65 11.59 -35.36
C CYS A 58 -14.13 10.40 -36.18
N ARG A 59 -15.00 10.68 -37.20
CA ARG A 59 -15.67 9.61 -37.96
C ARG A 59 -14.71 8.75 -38.77
N VAL A 60 -13.67 9.37 -39.36
CA VAL A 60 -12.70 8.70 -40.23
C VAL A 60 -11.31 8.62 -39.56
N GLY A 61 -10.82 9.75 -39.04
CA GLY A 61 -9.46 9.88 -38.59
C GLY A 61 -9.13 8.98 -37.40
N LEU A 62 -10.00 8.89 -36.37
CA LEU A 62 -9.76 8.01 -35.21
C LEU A 62 -9.77 6.53 -35.61
N GLY A 63 -10.64 6.13 -36.54
CA GLY A 63 -10.65 4.77 -37.08
C GLY A 63 -9.35 4.43 -37.82
N GLN A 64 -8.83 5.38 -38.61
CA GLN A 64 -7.57 5.23 -39.30
C GLN A 64 -6.38 5.17 -38.35
N LEU A 65 -6.37 6.01 -37.33
CA LEU A 65 -5.35 6.01 -36.29
C LEU A 65 -5.34 4.68 -35.50
N ASN A 66 -6.52 4.15 -35.17
CA ASN A 66 -6.65 2.83 -34.53
C ASN A 66 -6.13 1.70 -35.41
N HIS A 67 -6.40 1.76 -36.74
CA HIS A 67 -5.87 0.78 -37.69
C HIS A 67 -4.34 0.79 -37.74
N LEU A 68 -3.71 1.98 -37.73
CA LEU A 68 -2.25 2.12 -37.74
C LEU A 68 -1.61 1.60 -36.43
N ILE A 69 -2.20 1.90 -35.28
CA ILE A 69 -1.72 1.37 -33.98
C ILE A 69 -1.82 -0.16 -33.96
N ARG A 70 -2.91 -0.73 -34.47
CA ARG A 70 -3.04 -2.20 -34.54
C ARG A 70 -1.99 -2.82 -35.45
N LYS A 71 -1.57 -2.16 -36.53
CA LYS A 71 -0.44 -2.62 -37.36
C LYS A 71 0.86 -2.67 -36.57
N VAL A 72 1.12 -1.65 -35.71
CA VAL A 72 2.30 -1.63 -34.84
C VAL A 72 2.25 -2.79 -33.85
N LEU A 73 1.12 -2.98 -33.15
CA LEU A 73 0.95 -4.04 -32.16
C LEU A 73 1.08 -5.45 -32.75
N ASN A 74 0.65 -5.62 -33.99
CA ASN A 74 0.71 -6.92 -34.69
C ASN A 74 2.06 -7.15 -35.42
N GLY A 75 3.03 -6.25 -35.29
CA GLY A 75 4.33 -6.36 -35.97
C GLY A 75 4.30 -6.18 -37.49
N ASN A 76 3.20 -5.62 -38.04
CA ASN A 76 2.98 -5.42 -39.47
C ASN A 76 3.16 -3.96 -39.92
N ALA A 77 3.79 -3.14 -39.08
CA ALA A 77 4.07 -1.73 -39.34
C ALA A 77 5.49 -1.51 -39.85
N THR A 78 5.70 -0.38 -40.50
CA THR A 78 7.01 0.13 -40.92
C THR A 78 7.31 1.45 -40.24
N MET A 79 8.54 1.97 -40.39
CA MET A 79 8.87 3.29 -39.85
C MET A 79 7.99 4.39 -40.46
N GLU A 80 7.65 4.29 -41.75
CA GLU A 80 6.71 5.20 -42.42
C GLU A 80 5.31 5.18 -41.78
N THR A 81 4.92 4.04 -41.19
CA THR A 81 3.66 3.93 -40.44
C THR A 81 3.65 4.86 -39.25
N LEU A 82 4.77 5.02 -38.53
CA LEU A 82 4.89 5.94 -37.38
C LEU A 82 4.76 7.40 -37.82
N ASP A 83 5.40 7.77 -38.93
CA ASP A 83 5.32 9.11 -39.49
C ASP A 83 3.88 9.45 -39.94
N THR A 84 3.21 8.48 -40.54
CA THR A 84 1.79 8.59 -40.90
C THR A 84 0.90 8.74 -39.66
N MET A 85 1.16 7.98 -38.62
CA MET A 85 0.42 8.09 -37.36
C MET A 85 0.62 9.47 -36.71
N GLU A 86 1.83 9.98 -36.70
CA GLU A 86 2.14 11.31 -36.14
C GLU A 86 1.39 12.41 -36.92
N GLN A 87 1.45 12.38 -38.24
CA GLN A 87 0.74 13.34 -39.09
C GLN A 87 -0.79 13.23 -38.91
N THR A 88 -1.32 12.01 -38.88
CA THR A 88 -2.75 11.78 -38.69
C THR A 88 -3.22 12.30 -37.34
N ALA A 89 -2.47 12.03 -36.26
CA ALA A 89 -2.78 12.52 -34.92
C ALA A 89 -2.79 14.06 -34.87
N LYS A 90 -1.76 14.71 -35.42
CA LYS A 90 -1.71 16.18 -35.55
C LYS A 90 -2.89 16.76 -36.30
N SER A 91 -3.21 16.19 -37.45
CA SER A 91 -4.34 16.66 -38.25
C SER A 91 -5.68 16.54 -37.54
N ILE A 92 -5.89 15.47 -36.75
CA ILE A 92 -7.09 15.31 -35.94
C ILE A 92 -7.12 16.35 -34.81
N MET A 93 -6.00 16.57 -34.13
CA MET A 93 -5.91 17.57 -33.05
C MET A 93 -6.24 18.98 -33.53
N GLU A 94 -5.80 19.34 -34.76
CA GLU A 94 -6.01 20.64 -35.33
C GLU A 94 -7.43 20.85 -35.93
N SER A 95 -8.15 19.76 -36.23
CA SER A 95 -9.42 19.81 -36.96
C SER A 95 -10.62 19.22 -36.22
N ALA A 96 -10.43 18.65 -35.02
CA ALA A 96 -11.53 18.10 -34.26
C ALA A 96 -12.39 19.19 -33.60
N ASP A 97 -13.71 19.08 -33.73
CA ASP A 97 -14.67 20.08 -33.21
C ASP A 97 -14.85 20.05 -31.70
N CYS A 98 -14.36 19.03 -31.01
CA CYS A 98 -14.56 18.88 -29.55
C CYS A 98 -13.43 18.11 -28.87
N ALA A 99 -13.44 18.14 -27.53
CA ALA A 99 -12.42 17.50 -26.68
C ALA A 99 -12.25 16.00 -26.94
N ILE A 100 -13.30 15.24 -27.27
CA ILE A 100 -13.21 13.79 -27.48
C ILE A 100 -12.26 13.45 -28.64
N GLY A 101 -12.40 14.11 -29.78
CA GLY A 101 -11.52 13.89 -30.92
C GLY A 101 -10.10 14.38 -30.68
N TYR A 102 -9.97 15.56 -30.06
CA TYR A 102 -8.69 16.14 -29.71
C TYR A 102 -7.91 15.22 -28.74
N GLU A 103 -8.48 14.85 -27.61
CA GLU A 103 -7.79 14.08 -26.56
C GLU A 103 -7.47 12.66 -27.01
N ALA A 104 -8.34 12.04 -27.81
CA ALA A 104 -8.07 10.74 -28.38
C ALA A 104 -6.79 10.73 -29.24
N ALA A 105 -6.64 11.72 -30.13
CA ALA A 105 -5.46 11.89 -30.97
C ALA A 105 -4.23 12.35 -30.16
N HIS A 106 -4.43 13.25 -29.19
CA HIS A 106 -3.39 13.78 -28.32
C HIS A 106 -2.72 12.68 -27.47
N MET A 107 -3.50 11.73 -26.94
CA MET A 107 -2.94 10.59 -26.20
C MET A 107 -2.04 9.73 -27.10
N VAL A 108 -2.46 9.47 -28.35
CA VAL A 108 -1.63 8.72 -29.29
C VAL A 108 -0.37 9.49 -29.67
N TYR A 109 -0.51 10.79 -29.91
CA TYR A 109 0.63 11.67 -30.22
C TYR A 109 1.64 11.71 -29.06
N LYS A 110 1.18 11.93 -27.82
CA LYS A 110 2.06 11.89 -26.62
C LYS A 110 2.73 10.52 -26.45
N GLY A 111 1.98 9.43 -26.66
CA GLY A 111 2.54 8.08 -26.61
C GLY A 111 3.66 7.90 -27.64
N LEU A 112 3.41 8.33 -28.88
CA LEU A 112 4.37 8.22 -29.97
C LEU A 112 5.66 9.05 -29.73
N ILE A 113 5.53 10.24 -29.18
CA ILE A 113 6.70 11.10 -28.88
C ILE A 113 7.44 10.63 -27.62
N GLY A 114 6.72 10.31 -26.55
CA GLY A 114 7.29 9.97 -25.27
C GLY A 114 7.88 8.56 -25.20
N TYR A 115 7.37 7.62 -26.00
CA TYR A 115 7.74 6.19 -25.97
C TYR A 115 8.08 5.66 -27.36
N ARG A 116 8.70 6.48 -28.22
CA ARG A 116 8.99 6.14 -29.61
C ARG A 116 9.78 4.84 -29.74
N ASP A 117 10.67 4.57 -28.80
CA ASP A 117 11.49 3.34 -28.79
C ASP A 117 10.62 2.09 -28.63
N ASP A 118 9.56 2.13 -27.81
CA ASP A 118 8.63 1.00 -27.67
C ASP A 118 7.85 0.74 -28.96
N TYR A 119 7.45 1.78 -29.69
CA TYR A 119 6.82 1.62 -31.01
C TYR A 119 7.79 1.02 -32.02
N ILE A 120 9.06 1.44 -32.01
CA ILE A 120 10.11 0.88 -32.89
C ILE A 120 10.40 -0.59 -32.55
N GLU A 121 10.41 -0.95 -31.26
CA GLU A 121 10.59 -2.33 -30.83
C GLU A 121 9.46 -3.25 -31.30
N HIS A 122 8.21 -2.78 -31.25
CA HIS A 122 7.09 -3.51 -31.85
C HIS A 122 7.27 -3.75 -33.36
N ILE A 123 7.80 -2.78 -34.08
CA ILE A 123 8.05 -2.90 -35.52
C ILE A 123 9.18 -3.90 -35.78
N LYS A 124 10.27 -3.86 -35.01
CA LYS A 124 11.45 -4.70 -35.22
C LYS A 124 11.29 -6.12 -34.71
N ASN A 125 10.70 -6.26 -33.53
CA ASN A 125 10.70 -7.50 -32.74
C ASN A 125 9.29 -8.05 -32.48
N GLY A 126 8.23 -7.39 -32.97
CA GLY A 126 6.84 -7.78 -32.75
C GLY A 126 6.36 -7.63 -31.31
N ARG A 127 7.14 -6.99 -30.43
CA ARG A 127 6.83 -6.79 -29.00
C ARG A 127 7.54 -5.56 -28.46
N CYS A 128 7.00 -4.97 -27.40
CA CYS A 128 7.70 -3.91 -26.67
C CYS A 128 8.77 -4.45 -25.73
N THR A 129 9.59 -3.56 -25.19
CA THR A 129 10.61 -3.87 -24.17
C THR A 129 10.02 -4.14 -22.78
N CYS A 130 8.70 -4.01 -22.62
CA CYS A 130 7.99 -4.35 -21.40
C CYS A 130 8.33 -5.78 -20.98
N THR A 131 8.93 -5.93 -19.81
CA THR A 131 9.28 -7.26 -19.29
C THR A 131 8.01 -7.95 -18.77
N TYR A 132 7.69 -9.11 -19.37
CA TYR A 132 6.55 -9.94 -18.95
C TYR A 132 6.73 -10.58 -17.55
N ASN A 133 7.91 -10.44 -16.94
CA ASN A 133 8.25 -10.96 -15.61
C ASN A 133 7.93 -9.97 -14.48
N GLN A 134 7.02 -9.04 -14.67
CA GLN A 134 6.65 -8.11 -13.60
C GLN A 134 5.63 -8.74 -12.66
N PRO A 135 5.77 -8.52 -11.35
CA PRO A 135 4.82 -9.04 -10.38
C PRO A 135 3.43 -8.45 -10.63
N VAL A 136 2.41 -9.24 -10.32
CA VAL A 136 1.02 -8.77 -10.41
C VAL A 136 0.76 -7.58 -9.47
N PRO A 137 -0.23 -6.72 -9.75
CA PRO A 137 -0.45 -5.47 -9.01
C PRO A 137 -0.56 -5.65 -7.49
N CYS A 138 -1.19 -6.72 -7.03
CA CYS A 138 -1.32 -7.00 -5.60
C CYS A 138 0.04 -7.26 -4.91
N VAL A 139 0.99 -7.91 -5.60
CA VAL A 139 2.36 -8.11 -5.10
C VAL A 139 3.15 -6.81 -5.15
N SER A 140 3.07 -6.06 -6.26
CA SER A 140 3.79 -4.79 -6.42
C SER A 140 3.38 -3.73 -5.40
N LEU A 141 2.11 -3.69 -5.00
CA LEU A 141 1.60 -2.74 -4.01
C LEU A 141 1.76 -3.21 -2.58
N CYS A 142 2.02 -4.49 -2.36
CA CYS A 142 2.36 -4.96 -1.03
C CYS A 142 3.72 -4.39 -0.62
N PRO A 143 3.83 -3.62 0.47
CA PRO A 143 5.13 -3.07 0.91
C PRO A 143 6.18 -4.14 1.21
N ALA A 144 5.73 -5.37 1.55
CA ALA A 144 6.59 -6.52 1.79
C ALA A 144 6.72 -7.45 0.57
N HIS A 145 6.12 -7.12 -0.57
CA HIS A 145 6.11 -7.90 -1.80
C HIS A 145 5.76 -9.39 -1.64
N VAL A 146 4.86 -9.68 -0.70
CA VAL A 146 4.41 -11.06 -0.42
C VAL A 146 3.82 -11.69 -1.67
N ASP A 147 4.14 -12.96 -1.93
CA ASP A 147 3.52 -13.73 -3.02
C ASP A 147 2.04 -14.01 -2.72
N ILE A 148 1.21 -13.01 -3.05
CA ILE A 148 -0.23 -13.04 -2.81
C ILE A 148 -0.93 -14.12 -3.64
N PRO A 149 -0.69 -14.26 -4.96
CA PRO A 149 -1.29 -15.33 -5.74
C PRO A 149 -0.97 -16.72 -5.19
N GLY A 150 0.27 -16.92 -4.78
CA GLY A 150 0.73 -18.20 -4.23
C GLY A 150 0.00 -18.58 -2.95
N TYR A 151 -0.05 -17.71 -1.94
CA TYR A 151 -0.75 -18.07 -0.71
C TYR A 151 -2.28 -18.14 -0.86
N VAL A 152 -2.87 -17.33 -1.75
CA VAL A 152 -4.32 -17.41 -2.04
C VAL A 152 -4.68 -18.75 -2.66
N ALA A 153 -3.86 -19.27 -3.58
CA ALA A 153 -4.03 -20.59 -4.15
C ALA A 153 -3.93 -21.70 -3.09
N LEU A 154 -2.90 -21.62 -2.22
CA LEU A 154 -2.72 -22.57 -1.12
C LEU A 154 -3.90 -22.57 -0.12
N VAL A 155 -4.44 -21.40 0.18
CA VAL A 155 -5.67 -21.30 1.00
C VAL A 155 -6.86 -21.96 0.30
N GLY A 156 -7.01 -21.77 -1.02
CA GLY A 156 -8.05 -22.43 -1.81
C GLY A 156 -7.95 -23.95 -1.82
N GLU A 157 -6.74 -24.49 -1.65
CA GLU A 157 -6.48 -25.95 -1.53
C GLU A 157 -6.56 -26.45 -0.09
N GLY A 158 -6.86 -25.58 0.90
CA GLY A 158 -6.85 -25.96 2.33
C GLY A 158 -5.45 -26.16 2.93
N ARG A 159 -4.38 -25.75 2.23
CA ARG A 159 -2.99 -25.89 2.65
C ARG A 159 -2.51 -24.67 3.46
N TYR A 160 -3.17 -24.41 4.59
CA TYR A 160 -2.97 -23.22 5.38
C TYR A 160 -1.55 -23.07 5.95
N ALA A 161 -0.96 -24.18 6.43
CA ALA A 161 0.42 -24.17 6.93
C ALA A 161 1.44 -23.77 5.84
N ASP A 162 1.24 -24.26 4.61
CA ASP A 162 2.10 -23.90 3.47
C ASP A 162 1.90 -22.44 3.07
N ALA A 163 0.67 -21.93 3.16
CA ALA A 163 0.38 -20.51 2.94
C ALA A 163 1.12 -19.63 3.94
N ILE A 164 1.15 -19.98 5.23
CA ILE A 164 1.90 -19.26 6.25
C ILE A 164 3.42 -19.34 6.00
N ARG A 165 3.96 -20.52 5.64
CA ARG A 165 5.38 -20.64 5.26
C ARG A 165 5.73 -19.72 4.09
N LEU A 166 4.87 -19.66 3.07
CA LEU A 166 5.06 -18.79 1.92
C LEU A 166 5.04 -17.31 2.30
N ILE A 167 4.08 -16.88 3.12
CA ILE A 167 3.99 -15.49 3.60
C ILE A 167 5.22 -15.11 4.42
N ARG A 168 5.71 -15.99 5.31
CA ARG A 168 6.86 -15.72 6.21
C ARG A 168 8.18 -15.56 5.46
N LYS A 169 8.27 -15.91 4.18
CA LYS A 169 9.44 -15.58 3.35
C LYS A 169 9.68 -14.07 3.26
N ASP A 170 8.59 -13.29 3.18
CA ASP A 170 8.64 -11.85 2.93
C ASP A 170 8.03 -11.03 4.08
N ASN A 171 7.29 -11.67 4.99
CA ASN A 171 6.60 -11.01 6.10
C ASN A 171 6.50 -11.95 7.31
N PRO A 172 7.24 -11.69 8.40
CA PRO A 172 7.23 -12.54 9.60
C PRO A 172 5.98 -12.33 10.49
N PHE A 173 5.07 -11.40 10.13
CA PHE A 173 3.85 -11.08 10.87
C PHE A 173 2.56 -11.42 10.08
N PRO A 174 2.35 -12.66 9.60
CA PRO A 174 1.16 -13.02 8.83
C PRO A 174 -0.13 -12.81 9.61
N THR A 175 -0.19 -13.23 10.87
CA THR A 175 -1.35 -13.13 11.75
C THR A 175 -1.71 -11.68 12.02
N THR A 176 -0.74 -10.91 12.50
CA THR A 176 -0.89 -9.46 12.74
C THR A 176 -1.41 -8.72 11.50
N CYS A 177 -0.81 -8.98 10.33
CA CYS A 177 -1.26 -8.38 9.08
C CYS A 177 -2.66 -8.82 8.66
N GLY A 178 -3.08 -10.03 9.01
CA GLY A 178 -4.46 -10.50 8.82
C GLY A 178 -5.49 -9.62 9.55
N PHE A 179 -5.12 -9.08 10.72
CA PHE A 179 -5.98 -8.21 11.52
C PHE A 179 -5.97 -6.74 11.10
N ILE A 180 -4.78 -6.16 10.87
CA ILE A 180 -4.62 -4.70 10.85
C ILE A 180 -4.02 -4.11 9.57
N CYS A 181 -3.65 -4.93 8.59
CA CYS A 181 -3.11 -4.42 7.32
C CYS A 181 -4.14 -3.55 6.59
N GLU A 182 -3.71 -2.43 6.05
CA GLU A 182 -4.55 -1.53 5.21
C GLU A 182 -4.87 -2.11 3.83
N HIS A 183 -4.34 -3.28 3.50
CA HIS A 183 -4.58 -4.07 2.30
C HIS A 183 -4.58 -3.30 0.97
N PRO A 184 -3.54 -2.49 0.66
CA PRO A 184 -3.49 -1.73 -0.60
C PRO A 184 -3.54 -2.65 -1.84
N CYS A 185 -3.19 -3.92 -1.68
CA CYS A 185 -3.29 -4.95 -2.70
C CYS A 185 -4.73 -5.17 -3.22
N GLU A 186 -5.75 -4.99 -2.37
CA GLU A 186 -7.16 -5.13 -2.74
C GLU A 186 -7.62 -3.97 -3.60
N ALA A 187 -7.16 -2.74 -3.33
CA ALA A 187 -7.50 -1.56 -4.12
C ALA A 187 -7.09 -1.69 -5.59
N ARG A 188 -6.00 -2.41 -5.88
CA ARG A 188 -5.52 -2.70 -7.25
C ARG A 188 -5.73 -4.14 -7.70
N CYS A 189 -6.64 -4.86 -7.06
CA CYS A 189 -7.00 -6.20 -7.52
C CYS A 189 -7.64 -6.13 -8.91
N ARG A 190 -7.15 -6.96 -9.85
CA ARG A 190 -7.71 -7.02 -11.21
C ARG A 190 -9.17 -7.42 -11.25
N ARG A 191 -9.67 -8.12 -10.23
CA ARG A 191 -11.09 -8.43 -10.08
C ARG A 191 -11.97 -7.20 -10.01
N ASN A 192 -11.47 -6.06 -9.49
CA ASN A 192 -12.19 -4.79 -9.48
C ASN A 192 -12.65 -4.29 -10.86
N MET A 193 -12.09 -4.84 -11.94
CA MET A 193 -12.53 -4.53 -13.31
C MET A 193 -13.78 -5.30 -13.72
N ILE A 194 -14.10 -6.39 -13.05
CA ILE A 194 -15.19 -7.33 -13.39
C ILE A 194 -16.29 -7.24 -12.34
N ASP A 195 -15.91 -7.35 -11.08
CA ASP A 195 -16.80 -7.36 -9.90
C ASP A 195 -16.06 -6.74 -8.69
N ASP A 196 -15.94 -7.44 -7.58
CA ASP A 196 -15.26 -6.97 -6.38
C ASP A 196 -13.85 -7.56 -6.25
N SER A 197 -12.98 -6.89 -5.48
CA SER A 197 -11.64 -7.41 -5.16
C SER A 197 -11.72 -8.75 -4.43
N ILE A 198 -10.69 -9.58 -4.64
CA ILE A 198 -10.48 -10.74 -3.76
C ILE A 198 -10.23 -10.22 -2.35
N ASN A 199 -10.88 -10.79 -1.34
CA ASN A 199 -10.63 -10.48 0.08
C ASN A 199 -9.27 -11.05 0.52
N ILE A 200 -8.19 -10.43 0.04
CA ILE A 200 -6.80 -10.88 0.18
C ILE A 200 -6.38 -10.91 1.65
N ARG A 201 -6.74 -9.85 2.41
CA ARG A 201 -6.46 -9.78 3.84
C ARG A 201 -7.25 -10.84 4.62
N GLY A 202 -8.52 -11.04 4.29
CA GLY A 202 -9.36 -12.07 4.90
C GLY A 202 -8.82 -13.48 4.66
N LEU A 203 -8.34 -13.79 3.46
CA LEU A 203 -7.71 -15.09 3.16
C LEU A 203 -6.39 -15.27 3.92
N LYS A 204 -5.58 -14.22 4.11
CA LYS A 204 -4.40 -14.26 4.97
C LYS A 204 -4.79 -14.58 6.41
N ARG A 205 -5.88 -13.99 6.91
CA ARG A 205 -6.41 -14.27 8.23
C ARG A 205 -6.85 -15.73 8.37
N VAL A 206 -7.59 -16.26 7.40
CA VAL A 206 -7.99 -17.67 7.36
C VAL A 206 -6.76 -18.58 7.39
N ALA A 207 -5.72 -18.27 6.61
CA ALA A 207 -4.47 -19.02 6.66
C ALA A 207 -3.89 -19.06 8.07
N ALA A 208 -3.82 -17.90 8.76
CA ALA A 208 -3.30 -17.82 10.13
C ALA A 208 -4.14 -18.60 11.14
N ASP A 209 -5.48 -18.47 11.06
CA ASP A 209 -6.40 -19.10 12.01
C ASP A 209 -6.41 -20.64 11.90
N PHE A 210 -6.14 -21.21 10.72
CA PHE A 210 -6.23 -22.63 10.44
C PHE A 210 -4.91 -23.35 10.16
N ALA A 211 -3.77 -22.64 10.18
CA ALA A 211 -2.46 -23.23 9.90
C ALA A 211 -1.99 -24.22 10.98
N GLY A 212 -2.46 -24.07 12.21
CA GLY A 212 -1.89 -24.80 13.35
C GLY A 212 -0.44 -24.38 13.63
N GLU A 213 0.32 -25.28 14.22
CA GLU A 213 1.76 -25.07 14.44
C GLU A 213 2.51 -25.14 13.11
N VAL A 214 3.32 -24.11 12.84
CA VAL A 214 4.14 -24.02 11.64
C VAL A 214 5.59 -23.87 12.07
N GLU A 215 6.39 -24.91 11.81
CA GLU A 215 7.81 -24.89 12.12
C GLU A 215 8.55 -23.69 11.51
N PRO A 216 9.48 -23.07 12.25
CA PRO A 216 10.28 -21.98 11.72
C PRO A 216 11.16 -22.46 10.56
N PRO A 217 11.49 -21.56 9.62
CA PRO A 217 12.44 -21.91 8.55
C PRO A 217 13.82 -22.23 9.14
N LYS A 218 14.54 -23.14 8.48
CA LYS A 218 15.92 -23.46 8.85
C LYS A 218 16.83 -22.25 8.62
N CYS A 219 17.61 -21.90 9.64
CA CYS A 219 18.64 -20.87 9.52
C CYS A 219 19.80 -21.37 8.64
N ALA A 220 20.45 -20.44 7.96
CA ALA A 220 21.72 -20.69 7.28
C ALA A 220 22.83 -21.07 8.32
N PRO A 221 23.92 -21.68 7.87
CA PRO A 221 25.08 -21.94 8.74
C PRO A 221 25.56 -20.66 9.43
N SER A 222 26.02 -20.79 10.69
CA SER A 222 26.50 -19.64 11.47
C SER A 222 27.60 -18.88 10.73
N THR A 223 27.42 -17.57 10.66
CA THR A 223 28.44 -16.65 10.14
C THR A 223 29.49 -16.25 11.17
N GLY A 224 29.27 -16.59 12.45
CA GLY A 224 30.07 -16.12 13.57
C GLY A 224 29.89 -14.64 13.92
N LYS A 225 28.96 -13.93 13.24
CA LYS A 225 28.69 -12.51 13.46
C LYS A 225 27.56 -12.30 14.48
N LYS A 226 27.74 -11.30 15.37
CA LYS A 226 26.80 -10.91 16.40
C LYS A 226 26.19 -9.57 16.04
N ILE A 227 24.87 -9.48 16.09
CA ILE A 227 24.12 -8.25 15.74
C ILE A 227 23.19 -7.87 16.88
N ALA A 228 23.32 -6.63 17.35
CA ALA A 228 22.36 -6.03 18.29
C ALA A 228 21.26 -5.29 17.53
N VAL A 229 20.01 -5.52 17.91
CA VAL A 229 18.83 -4.81 17.38
C VAL A 229 18.19 -4.03 18.52
N LEU A 230 18.13 -2.69 18.40
CA LEU A 230 17.57 -1.81 19.40
C LEU A 230 16.10 -1.54 19.10
N GLY A 231 15.22 -2.11 19.92
CA GLY A 231 13.76 -2.01 19.83
C GLY A 231 13.09 -3.28 19.35
N GLY A 232 12.23 -3.84 20.18
CA GLY A 232 11.44 -5.06 19.97
C GLY A 232 10.07 -4.79 19.31
N GLY A 233 9.95 -3.71 18.53
CA GLY A 233 8.79 -3.44 17.69
C GLY A 233 8.81 -4.22 16.38
N PRO A 234 7.78 -4.05 15.49
CA PRO A 234 7.68 -4.82 14.24
C PRO A 234 8.90 -4.66 13.34
N GLY A 235 9.51 -3.48 13.26
CA GLY A 235 10.71 -3.26 12.46
C GLY A 235 11.92 -4.04 12.99
N GLY A 236 12.19 -3.94 14.30
CA GLY A 236 13.31 -4.66 14.92
C GLY A 236 13.14 -6.17 14.89
N LEU A 237 11.95 -6.66 15.19
CA LEU A 237 11.64 -8.09 15.14
C LEU A 237 11.73 -8.66 13.73
N SER A 238 11.26 -7.91 12.70
CA SER A 238 11.44 -8.33 11.30
C SER A 238 12.92 -8.40 10.93
N ALA A 239 13.70 -7.40 11.30
CA ALA A 239 15.14 -7.41 11.04
C ALA A 239 15.82 -8.58 11.79
N ALA A 240 15.50 -8.79 13.05
CA ALA A 240 16.05 -9.90 13.85
C ALA A 240 15.73 -11.25 13.21
N TYR A 241 14.50 -11.46 12.74
CA TYR A 241 14.09 -12.67 12.06
C TYR A 241 14.95 -12.96 10.82
N TYR A 242 15.09 -12.02 9.90
CA TYR A 242 15.87 -12.25 8.69
C TYR A 242 17.38 -12.36 8.96
N LEU A 243 17.92 -11.57 9.88
CA LEU A 243 19.31 -11.68 10.27
C LEU A 243 19.63 -13.04 10.89
N GLN A 244 18.73 -13.56 11.73
CA GLN A 244 18.87 -14.89 12.32
C GLN A 244 18.80 -15.97 11.24
N LEU A 245 17.86 -15.87 10.30
CA LEU A 245 17.77 -16.80 9.16
C LEU A 245 19.03 -16.79 8.27
N MET A 246 19.71 -15.65 8.19
CA MET A 246 21.01 -15.52 7.47
C MET A 246 22.19 -16.14 8.23
N GLY A 247 21.96 -16.67 9.45
CA GLY A 247 22.99 -17.32 10.26
C GLY A 247 23.76 -16.38 11.18
N HIS A 248 23.29 -15.15 11.39
CA HIS A 248 23.87 -14.23 12.36
C HIS A 248 23.26 -14.51 13.76
N GLN A 249 24.07 -14.36 14.80
CA GLN A 249 23.57 -14.38 16.19
C GLN A 249 22.95 -13.01 16.48
N THR A 250 21.63 -12.97 16.69
CA THR A 250 20.88 -11.72 16.81
C THR A 250 20.30 -11.56 18.20
N THR A 251 20.57 -10.44 18.88
CA THR A 251 20.03 -10.07 20.18
C THR A 251 19.20 -8.80 20.06
N VAL A 252 17.94 -8.86 20.48
CA VAL A 252 17.01 -7.72 20.52
C VAL A 252 17.02 -7.11 21.93
N TYR A 253 17.21 -5.81 22.02
CA TYR A 253 17.12 -5.02 23.24
C TYR A 253 15.78 -4.28 23.27
N GLU A 254 14.95 -4.54 24.27
CA GLU A 254 13.64 -3.91 24.44
C GLU A 254 13.54 -3.21 25.80
N MET A 255 13.16 -1.93 25.77
CA MET A 255 13.04 -1.14 27.02
C MET A 255 11.79 -1.47 27.84
N LEU A 256 10.78 -2.10 27.21
CA LEU A 256 9.52 -2.48 27.83
C LEU A 256 9.51 -3.97 28.22
N PRO A 257 8.59 -4.40 29.08
CA PRO A 257 8.56 -5.78 29.59
C PRO A 257 8.12 -6.80 28.54
N GLN A 258 7.58 -6.38 27.40
CA GLN A 258 7.09 -7.27 26.35
C GLN A 258 7.42 -6.74 24.96
N LEU A 259 7.64 -7.65 24.01
CA LEU A 259 7.85 -7.36 22.60
C LEU A 259 6.56 -6.92 21.89
N GLY A 260 6.71 -6.33 20.72
CA GLY A 260 5.63 -5.94 19.84
C GLY A 260 5.53 -4.43 19.59
N GLY A 261 6.20 -3.60 20.41
CA GLY A 261 6.22 -2.15 20.25
C GLY A 261 4.82 -1.56 20.10
N MET A 262 4.59 -0.72 19.10
CA MET A 262 3.27 -0.08 18.86
C MET A 262 2.15 -1.07 18.51
N LEU A 263 2.44 -2.26 18.02
CA LEU A 263 1.43 -3.31 17.81
C LEU A 263 0.82 -3.76 19.14
N ARG A 264 1.62 -3.82 20.18
CA ARG A 264 1.17 -4.19 21.53
C ARG A 264 0.62 -3.00 22.31
N TYR A 265 1.38 -1.91 22.35
CA TYR A 265 1.13 -0.79 23.26
C TYR A 265 0.29 0.33 22.63
N GLY A 266 0.21 0.41 21.31
CA GLY A 266 -0.57 1.44 20.63
C GLY A 266 -1.91 0.94 20.08
N ILE A 267 -1.97 -0.31 19.57
CA ILE A 267 -3.18 -0.86 18.99
C ILE A 267 -4.01 -1.57 20.08
N PRO A 268 -5.28 -1.19 20.26
CA PRO A 268 -6.13 -1.81 21.27
C PRO A 268 -6.37 -3.33 21.04
N ASN A 269 -6.59 -4.07 22.13
CA ASN A 269 -6.81 -5.52 22.09
C ASN A 269 -8.01 -5.93 21.23
N TYR A 270 -9.05 -5.10 21.14
CA TYR A 270 -10.23 -5.38 20.33
C TYR A 270 -9.99 -5.25 18.81
N ARG A 271 -8.86 -4.67 18.38
CA ARG A 271 -8.41 -4.62 16.98
C ARG A 271 -7.35 -5.67 16.67
N LEU A 272 -6.40 -5.83 17.57
CA LEU A 272 -5.34 -6.82 17.50
C LEU A 272 -5.23 -7.51 18.85
N PRO A 273 -5.84 -8.71 19.03
CA PRO A 273 -5.68 -9.50 20.22
C PRO A 273 -4.21 -9.80 20.51
N LYS A 274 -3.80 -9.71 21.76
CA LYS A 274 -2.37 -9.82 22.11
C LYS A 274 -1.85 -11.23 21.94
N GLU A 275 -2.73 -12.20 22.14
CA GLU A 275 -2.46 -13.62 21.92
C GLU A 275 -2.08 -13.89 20.47
N GLU A 276 -2.77 -13.24 19.53
CA GLU A 276 -2.52 -13.38 18.09
C GLU A 276 -1.19 -12.70 17.66
N LEU A 277 -0.86 -11.58 18.30
CA LEU A 277 0.45 -10.93 18.13
C LEU A 277 1.57 -11.83 18.69
N ASP A 278 1.31 -12.49 19.82
CA ASP A 278 2.28 -13.38 20.48
C ASP A 278 2.58 -14.60 19.60
N HIS A 279 1.63 -15.11 18.82
CA HIS A 279 1.89 -16.18 17.84
C HIS A 279 2.93 -15.77 16.78
N ASP A 280 2.84 -14.57 16.22
CA ASP A 280 3.84 -14.08 15.27
C ASP A 280 5.19 -13.85 15.94
N ILE A 281 5.19 -13.26 17.15
CA ILE A 281 6.43 -13.01 17.92
C ILE A 281 7.11 -14.32 18.28
N GLN A 282 6.37 -15.31 18.77
CA GLN A 282 6.94 -16.60 19.14
C GLN A 282 7.60 -17.29 17.94
N ALA A 283 6.96 -17.26 16.78
CA ALA A 283 7.53 -17.81 15.56
C ALA A 283 8.86 -17.12 15.12
N ILE A 284 9.03 -15.85 15.47
CA ILE A 284 10.30 -15.13 15.29
C ILE A 284 11.33 -15.63 16.29
N LEU A 285 10.95 -15.76 17.58
CA LEU A 285 11.83 -16.23 18.65
C LEU A 285 12.29 -17.68 18.43
N ASP A 286 11.42 -18.52 17.89
CA ASP A 286 11.70 -19.93 17.59
C ASP A 286 12.83 -20.10 16.53
N THR A 287 13.20 -19.04 15.80
CA THR A 287 14.39 -19.05 14.95
C THR A 287 15.71 -18.96 15.74
N GLY A 288 15.66 -18.69 17.04
CA GLY A 288 16.82 -18.56 17.91
C GLY A 288 17.23 -17.11 18.22
N VAL A 289 16.37 -16.13 17.94
CA VAL A 289 16.61 -14.73 18.32
C VAL A 289 16.62 -14.58 19.83
N GLU A 290 17.69 -14.02 20.39
CA GLU A 290 17.81 -13.70 21.81
C GLU A 290 17.13 -12.36 22.13
N VAL A 291 16.58 -12.21 23.35
CA VAL A 291 15.92 -10.96 23.76
C VAL A 291 16.38 -10.55 25.16
N ARG A 292 16.65 -9.26 25.29
CA ARG A 292 16.90 -8.58 26.55
C ARG A 292 15.79 -7.58 26.85
N TYR A 293 14.99 -7.89 27.86
CA TYR A 293 13.84 -7.08 28.27
C TYR A 293 14.20 -6.07 29.35
N ASN A 294 13.43 -4.96 29.40
CA ASN A 294 13.60 -3.88 30.37
C ASN A 294 14.99 -3.21 30.30
N GLU A 295 15.63 -3.28 29.17
CA GLU A 295 16.93 -2.67 28.93
C GLU A 295 16.81 -1.46 28.01
N ARG A 296 16.88 -0.27 28.59
CA ARG A 296 16.86 0.99 27.86
C ARG A 296 18.28 1.42 27.53
N ILE A 297 18.55 1.47 26.21
CA ILE A 297 19.86 1.91 25.72
C ILE A 297 20.02 3.42 25.94
N GLY A 298 21.16 3.80 26.47
CA GLY A 298 21.48 5.16 26.91
C GLY A 298 21.44 5.35 28.43
N ASP A 299 20.72 4.48 29.18
CA ASP A 299 20.66 4.52 30.62
C ASP A 299 21.59 3.45 31.25
N GLN A 300 21.29 2.18 30.99
CA GLN A 300 22.04 1.04 31.57
C GLN A 300 23.19 0.56 30.67
N ILE A 301 22.98 0.61 29.37
CA ILE A 301 23.94 0.20 28.33
C ILE A 301 24.08 1.34 27.33
N THR A 302 25.32 1.72 27.05
CA THR A 302 25.62 2.75 26.06
C THR A 302 25.73 2.16 24.66
N ILE A 303 25.48 2.97 23.62
CA ILE A 303 25.69 2.57 22.24
C ILE A 303 27.17 2.18 21.99
N GLN A 304 28.11 2.82 22.69
CA GLN A 304 29.54 2.48 22.56
C GLN A 304 29.83 1.06 23.05
N GLN A 305 29.26 0.66 24.19
CA GLN A 305 29.41 -0.71 24.71
C GLN A 305 28.86 -1.75 23.72
N LEU A 306 27.71 -1.47 23.10
CA LEU A 306 27.15 -2.36 22.07
C LEU A 306 28.04 -2.42 20.82
N ARG A 307 28.64 -1.31 20.40
CA ARG A 307 29.58 -1.30 19.27
C ARG A 307 30.88 -2.06 19.55
N ASP A 308 31.28 -2.17 20.80
CA ASP A 308 32.47 -2.90 21.20
C ASP A 308 32.18 -4.41 21.33
N GLU A 309 30.93 -4.80 21.65
CA GLU A 309 30.50 -6.19 21.84
C GLU A 309 29.95 -6.87 20.58
N TYR A 310 29.33 -6.09 19.68
CA TYR A 310 28.65 -6.60 18.49
C TYR A 310 29.34 -6.14 17.18
N ASP A 311 29.29 -7.00 16.17
CA ASP A 311 29.79 -6.66 14.82
C ASP A 311 28.97 -5.56 14.13
N ALA A 312 27.66 -5.48 14.46
CA ALA A 312 26.77 -4.41 13.97
C ALA A 312 25.66 -4.10 14.98
N VAL A 313 25.19 -2.85 14.94
CA VAL A 313 24.07 -2.37 15.76
C VAL A 313 23.01 -1.78 14.85
N LEU A 314 21.80 -2.33 14.86
CA LEU A 314 20.63 -1.83 14.13
C LEU A 314 19.73 -1.03 15.07
N ILE A 315 19.42 0.22 14.71
CA ILE A 315 18.54 1.09 15.48
C ILE A 315 17.13 1.03 14.90
N SER A 316 16.17 0.49 15.66
CA SER A 316 14.76 0.33 15.29
C SER A 316 13.82 0.72 16.44
N ILE A 317 14.11 1.84 17.11
CA ILE A 317 13.43 2.32 18.32
C ILE A 317 12.02 2.87 18.09
N GLY A 318 11.59 3.00 16.83
CA GLY A 318 10.26 3.47 16.44
C GLY A 318 10.03 4.95 16.74
N ALA A 319 8.75 5.35 16.79
CA ALA A 319 8.28 6.70 17.10
C ALA A 319 7.17 6.61 18.16
N SER A 320 7.56 6.40 19.41
CA SER A 320 6.63 6.20 20.55
C SER A 320 6.19 7.49 21.24
N THR A 321 6.62 8.65 20.72
CA THR A 321 6.24 9.98 21.21
C THR A 321 5.30 10.67 20.24
N ASP A 322 4.38 11.44 20.78
CA ASP A 322 3.43 12.23 20.00
C ASP A 322 4.06 13.49 19.43
N LYS A 323 3.40 14.01 18.39
CA LYS A 323 3.71 15.31 17.83
C LYS A 323 2.80 16.36 18.48
N LYS A 324 3.39 17.34 19.11
CA LYS A 324 2.65 18.44 19.75
C LYS A 324 1.97 19.34 18.73
N MET A 325 0.82 19.88 19.11
CA MET A 325 0.05 20.80 18.27
C MET A 325 0.58 22.24 18.33
N GLY A 326 1.26 22.62 19.43
CA GLY A 326 1.81 23.96 19.63
C GLY A 326 0.75 25.04 19.88
N ILE A 327 -0.36 24.66 20.54
CA ILE A 327 -1.45 25.58 20.89
C ILE A 327 -1.45 25.89 22.40
N GLU A 328 -2.02 27.03 22.76
CA GLU A 328 -2.20 27.42 24.17
C GLU A 328 -3.09 26.41 24.88
N GLY A 329 -2.72 26.05 26.11
CA GLY A 329 -3.43 25.06 26.93
C GLY A 329 -3.02 23.60 26.67
N GLU A 330 -2.18 23.31 25.70
CA GLU A 330 -1.72 21.91 25.41
C GLU A 330 -0.96 21.27 26.59
N GLN A 331 -0.43 22.08 27.52
CA GLN A 331 0.31 21.62 28.71
C GLN A 331 -0.59 21.45 29.94
N ALA A 332 -1.91 21.64 29.82
CA ALA A 332 -2.81 21.46 30.95
C ALA A 332 -2.82 19.99 31.40
N GLU A 333 -2.97 19.75 32.71
CA GLU A 333 -2.93 18.41 33.32
C GLU A 333 -3.99 17.45 32.72
N SER A 334 -5.12 18.01 32.27
CA SER A 334 -6.21 17.25 31.62
C SER A 334 -5.96 16.94 30.13
N VAL A 335 -4.85 17.41 29.54
CA VAL A 335 -4.51 17.18 28.15
C VAL A 335 -3.45 16.08 28.07
N VAL A 336 -3.84 14.95 27.51
CA VAL A 336 -2.96 13.78 27.39
C VAL A 336 -2.74 13.39 25.92
N SER A 337 -1.54 12.92 25.62
CA SER A 337 -1.24 12.35 24.31
C SER A 337 -2.06 11.08 24.07
N ALA A 338 -2.69 10.96 22.91
CA ALA A 338 -3.42 9.75 22.53
C ALA A 338 -2.50 8.51 22.49
N VAL A 339 -1.24 8.68 22.06
CA VAL A 339 -0.24 7.59 22.07
C VAL A 339 0.09 7.15 23.48
N HIS A 340 0.28 8.10 24.39
CA HIS A 340 0.52 7.81 25.82
C HIS A 340 -0.70 7.12 26.44
N PHE A 341 -1.90 7.67 26.23
CA PHE A 341 -3.16 7.11 26.73
C PHE A 341 -3.34 5.64 26.30
N LEU A 342 -3.18 5.35 25.01
CA LEU A 342 -3.32 3.99 24.48
C LEU A 342 -2.24 3.06 25.02
N ARG A 343 -1.01 3.55 25.19
CA ARG A 343 0.10 2.77 25.78
C ARG A 343 -0.18 2.41 27.24
N GLU A 344 -0.64 3.35 28.06
CA GLU A 344 -0.99 3.08 29.44
C GLU A 344 -2.10 2.03 29.56
N VAL A 345 -3.13 2.15 28.70
CA VAL A 345 -4.19 1.13 28.62
C VAL A 345 -3.62 -0.23 28.17
N GLY A 346 -2.69 -0.24 27.22
CA GLY A 346 -1.99 -1.43 26.74
C GLY A 346 -1.09 -2.09 27.80
N LEU A 347 -0.54 -1.29 28.71
CA LEU A 347 0.23 -1.75 29.90
C LEU A 347 -0.68 -2.25 31.03
N GLY A 348 -2.00 -2.07 30.93
CA GLY A 348 -2.95 -2.43 31.97
C GLY A 348 -3.34 -1.28 32.89
N ASN A 349 -2.72 -0.11 32.77
CA ASN A 349 -3.00 1.10 33.55
C ASN A 349 -4.24 1.80 32.97
N LYS A 350 -5.44 1.29 33.28
CA LYS A 350 -6.70 1.78 32.73
C LYS A 350 -7.22 2.95 33.56
N PRO A 351 -7.22 4.21 33.05
CA PRO A 351 -7.83 5.33 33.76
C PRO A 351 -9.34 5.14 33.88
N ASN A 352 -9.90 5.56 35.00
CA ASN A 352 -11.34 5.57 35.19
C ASN A 352 -11.92 6.85 34.57
N LEU A 353 -12.65 6.71 33.45
CA LEU A 353 -13.29 7.82 32.75
C LEU A 353 -14.80 7.91 33.05
N THR A 354 -15.31 7.16 34.03
CA THR A 354 -16.74 7.16 34.38
C THR A 354 -17.24 8.57 34.69
N GLY A 355 -18.27 9.01 33.99
CA GLY A 355 -18.87 10.32 34.16
C GLY A 355 -18.13 11.49 33.50
N GLN A 356 -16.94 11.27 32.97
CA GLN A 356 -16.15 12.31 32.31
C GLN A 356 -16.60 12.54 30.87
N GLU A 357 -16.41 13.77 30.39
CA GLU A 357 -16.53 14.14 28.99
C GLU A 357 -15.14 14.23 28.38
N VAL A 358 -14.91 13.52 27.29
CA VAL A 358 -13.62 13.40 26.63
C VAL A 358 -13.68 14.00 25.23
N ALA A 359 -12.74 14.85 24.88
CA ALA A 359 -12.53 15.36 23.53
C ALA A 359 -11.25 14.76 22.93
N VAL A 360 -11.35 14.18 21.73
CA VAL A 360 -10.20 13.65 20.98
C VAL A 360 -9.97 14.51 19.76
N ILE A 361 -8.78 15.04 19.60
CA ILE A 361 -8.41 15.89 18.46
C ILE A 361 -7.61 15.06 17.45
N GLY A 362 -8.14 14.97 16.23
CA GLY A 362 -7.50 14.26 15.12
C GLY A 362 -8.49 13.46 14.28
N GLY A 363 -8.08 13.00 13.08
CA GLY A 363 -8.92 12.24 12.15
C GLY A 363 -8.23 10.99 11.60
N GLY A 364 -7.19 10.50 12.27
CA GLY A 364 -6.48 9.27 11.90
C GLY A 364 -6.87 8.07 12.75
N ASN A 365 -6.32 6.89 12.43
CA ASN A 365 -6.59 5.62 13.14
C ASN A 365 -6.37 5.72 14.65
N VAL A 366 -5.31 6.43 15.09
CA VAL A 366 -5.01 6.62 16.53
C VAL A 366 -6.14 7.36 17.24
N SER A 367 -6.74 8.37 16.59
CA SER A 367 -7.87 9.12 17.14
C SER A 367 -9.10 8.23 17.29
N MET A 368 -9.38 7.37 16.31
CA MET A 368 -10.49 6.41 16.38
C MET A 368 -10.28 5.38 17.49
N ASP A 369 -9.06 4.89 17.66
CA ASP A 369 -8.71 3.99 18.75
C ASP A 369 -8.85 4.65 20.11
N ALA A 370 -8.42 5.91 20.26
CA ALA A 370 -8.58 6.68 21.48
C ALA A 370 -10.05 6.91 21.83
N VAL A 371 -10.90 7.32 20.86
CA VAL A 371 -12.36 7.49 21.05
C VAL A 371 -13.00 6.18 21.52
N ARG A 372 -12.76 5.08 20.79
CA ARG A 372 -13.34 3.78 21.11
C ARG A 372 -12.87 3.25 22.47
N THR A 373 -11.62 3.52 22.84
CA THR A 373 -11.06 3.14 24.14
C THR A 373 -11.65 3.97 25.25
N ALA A 374 -11.78 5.30 25.10
CA ALA A 374 -12.41 6.17 26.09
C ALA A 374 -13.87 5.78 26.39
N ILE A 375 -14.64 5.41 25.36
CA ILE A 375 -16.01 4.90 25.52
C ILE A 375 -16.00 3.61 26.36
N ARG A 376 -15.10 2.68 26.09
CA ARG A 376 -14.99 1.41 26.82
C ARG A 376 -14.52 1.58 28.26
N LEU A 377 -13.84 2.69 28.56
CA LEU A 377 -13.44 3.07 29.90
C LEU A 377 -14.51 3.87 30.67
N GLY A 378 -15.72 3.96 30.13
CA GLY A 378 -16.88 4.51 30.81
C GLY A 378 -17.08 6.01 30.65
N ALA A 379 -16.44 6.67 29.69
CA ALA A 379 -16.66 8.09 29.43
C ALA A 379 -18.16 8.37 29.14
N LYS A 380 -18.72 9.41 29.79
CA LYS A 380 -20.11 9.82 29.64
C LYS A 380 -20.40 10.34 28.23
N LYS A 381 -19.43 11.05 27.67
CA LYS A 381 -19.50 11.60 26.31
C LYS A 381 -18.10 11.64 25.71
N VAL A 382 -17.97 11.21 24.45
CA VAL A 382 -16.72 11.34 23.71
C VAL A 382 -16.98 12.11 22.43
N SER A 383 -16.24 13.20 22.21
CA SER A 383 -16.33 14.04 21.03
C SER A 383 -15.05 13.96 20.22
N LEU A 384 -15.18 13.70 18.92
CA LEU A 384 -14.06 13.75 17.98
C LEU A 384 -14.02 15.12 17.30
N ILE A 385 -12.91 15.80 17.37
CA ILE A 385 -12.68 17.12 16.79
C ILE A 385 -11.66 16.99 15.65
N TYR A 386 -12.09 17.34 14.45
CA TYR A 386 -11.22 17.30 13.28
C TYR A 386 -11.32 18.60 12.47
N ARG A 387 -10.18 19.12 12.02
CA ARG A 387 -10.10 20.41 11.31
C ARG A 387 -10.61 20.40 9.88
N ARG A 388 -10.87 19.23 9.30
CA ARG A 388 -11.36 19.05 7.94
C ARG A 388 -12.70 18.31 7.95
N ARG A 389 -13.26 18.00 6.78
CA ARG A 389 -14.51 17.24 6.63
C ARG A 389 -14.29 15.75 6.96
N ILE A 390 -15.37 15.04 7.22
CA ILE A 390 -15.35 13.59 7.46
C ILE A 390 -14.70 12.84 6.28
N ALA A 391 -15.01 13.25 5.04
CA ALA A 391 -14.43 12.66 3.83
C ALA A 391 -12.91 12.84 3.71
N ASP A 392 -12.33 13.79 4.44
CA ASP A 392 -10.89 14.05 4.44
C ASP A 392 -10.16 13.31 5.59
N MET A 393 -10.85 12.48 6.35
CA MET A 393 -10.25 11.70 7.43
C MET A 393 -9.34 10.60 6.85
N THR A 394 -8.18 10.43 7.49
CA THR A 394 -7.21 9.40 7.09
C THR A 394 -7.41 8.09 7.86
N ALA A 395 -8.40 8.03 8.73
CA ALA A 395 -8.79 6.78 9.39
C ALA A 395 -9.40 5.81 8.37
N ILE A 396 -9.11 4.53 8.54
CA ILE A 396 -9.74 3.47 7.76
C ILE A 396 -11.22 3.39 8.16
N PRO A 397 -12.17 3.22 7.21
CA PRO A 397 -13.61 3.09 7.46
C PRO A 397 -13.98 1.99 8.45
#